data_17002f388bbb59581606a8fc3405f6d3
#
_entry.id   17002f388bbb59581606a8fc3405f6d3
#
_cell.length_a   1.000
_cell.length_b   1.000
_cell.length_c   1.000
_cell.angle_alpha   90.00
_cell.angle_beta   90.00
_cell.angle_gamma   90.00
#
_symmetry.space_group_name_H-M   'P 1'
#
loop_
_entity.id
_entity.type
_entity.pdbx_description
1 polymer ?
#
loop_
_entity_poly.entity_id
_entity_poly.type
_entity_poly.pdbx_seq_one_letter_code
_entity_poly.pdbx_strand_id
1 'polypeptide(L)'
;MGRLMHHRASTTGGPRFLIVGCGGIGGLVAAHLFAHGHDVTVLTTNAQIASAIHAHGFCVVGDDRVSSVRGRVETDLTPNTEPFDYILLATQPPQVEEAARGVLPFLAPQGAMVTFQNGLCEERIAQIAGNDRILGGVVAWGASMNEPGVYERTSPGGFVLGRMDGALDERLEPLASALGSIGETSISHNLAGARWSKLAINCAITSLGALGGERLGVLMRHRFIRRLALEVMTEVVLTSRALGVRLEKVSGTLDLDWIALTDEERSAVGSTGLFVKHAILIAVGTRFRKMRSSMLAAIERGRPPAVDFLNGEITRRGQACGIATPINSAIQMEVHAVAEKRKTPSLDICRALYENTRHLVDAPVSVPPPPAEADPAALDPEPFTPPPVRHSARHSTPSSIELGG
;
A
#
# COMPACT_ATOMS: atom_id res chain seq x y z
N MET A 1 36.24 -31.29 10.01
CA MET A 1 36.12 -30.22 11.02
C MET A 1 35.07 -29.24 10.52
N GLY A 2 33.83 -29.50 10.88
CA GLY A 2 32.63 -28.69 10.46
C GLY A 2 32.57 -27.44 11.33
N ARG A 3 32.49 -26.30 10.70
CA ARG A 3 32.16 -25.04 11.37
C ARG A 3 30.63 -25.05 11.64
N LEU A 4 30.28 -25.31 12.89
CA LEU A 4 28.94 -25.04 13.42
C LEU A 4 28.66 -23.53 13.27
N MET A 5 27.69 -23.21 12.42
CA MET A 5 27.06 -21.88 12.46
C MET A 5 26.35 -21.76 13.81
N HIS A 6 26.87 -20.88 14.64
CA HIS A 6 26.17 -20.50 15.86
C HIS A 6 24.89 -19.74 15.49
N HIS A 7 23.76 -20.43 15.55
CA HIS A 7 22.47 -19.76 15.78
C HIS A 7 22.61 -18.99 17.08
N ARG A 8 22.65 -17.68 17.00
CA ARG A 8 22.53 -16.80 18.15
C ARG A 8 21.13 -17.05 18.73
N ALA A 9 21.07 -17.73 19.87
CA ALA A 9 19.85 -17.94 20.63
C ALA A 9 19.18 -16.57 20.85
N SER A 10 17.91 -16.48 20.46
CA SER A 10 17.00 -15.40 20.79
C SER A 10 17.11 -15.17 22.31
N THR A 11 17.54 -13.97 22.67
CA THR A 11 17.32 -13.44 24.01
C THR A 11 15.81 -13.42 24.29
N THR A 12 15.42 -13.62 25.52
CA THR A 12 14.04 -13.75 26.06
C THR A 12 13.14 -12.52 25.88
N GLY A 13 13.02 -12.00 24.65
CA GLY A 13 12.16 -10.89 24.24
C GLY A 13 11.63 -11.15 22.84
N GLY A 14 10.33 -10.83 22.61
CA GLY A 14 9.71 -10.89 21.28
C GLY A 14 10.42 -9.98 20.25
N PRO A 15 9.93 -9.94 19.00
CA PRO A 15 10.53 -9.13 17.95
C PRO A 15 10.48 -7.64 18.27
N ARG A 16 11.51 -6.91 17.84
CA ARG A 16 11.63 -5.45 17.99
C ARG A 16 11.05 -4.74 16.79
N PHE A 17 10.20 -3.76 17.06
CA PHE A 17 9.49 -2.99 16.04
C PHE A 17 9.97 -1.53 16.00
N LEU A 18 10.24 -1.02 14.79
CA LEU A 18 10.34 0.41 14.52
C LEU A 18 9.11 0.84 13.71
N ILE A 19 8.38 1.84 14.18
CA ILE A 19 7.30 2.45 13.40
C ILE A 19 7.79 3.80 12.88
N VAL A 20 7.85 3.95 11.56
CA VAL A 20 8.32 5.17 10.90
C VAL A 20 7.12 5.98 10.43
N GLY A 21 6.90 7.10 11.08
CA GLY A 21 5.73 7.97 10.87
C GLY A 21 4.66 7.76 11.94
N CYS A 22 4.34 8.83 12.63
CA CYS A 22 3.40 8.86 13.76
C CYS A 22 2.10 9.63 13.40
N GLY A 23 1.59 9.40 12.19
CA GLY A 23 0.26 9.85 11.77
C GLY A 23 -0.85 8.94 12.30
N GLY A 24 -2.07 9.07 11.78
CA GLY A 24 -3.23 8.29 12.25
C GLY A 24 -2.96 6.77 12.29
N ILE A 25 -2.45 6.19 11.20
CA ILE A 25 -2.16 4.75 11.13
C ILE A 25 -1.00 4.38 12.06
N GLY A 26 0.16 5.02 11.90
CA GLY A 26 1.36 4.67 12.68
C GLY A 26 1.17 4.86 14.18
N GLY A 27 0.50 5.95 14.60
CA GLY A 27 0.24 6.21 16.01
C GLY A 27 -0.74 5.21 16.63
N LEU A 28 -1.80 4.83 15.90
CA LEU A 28 -2.75 3.82 16.39
C LEU A 28 -2.08 2.43 16.47
N VAL A 29 -1.28 2.04 15.46
CA VAL A 29 -0.50 0.79 15.50
C VAL A 29 0.45 0.79 16.69
N ALA A 30 1.16 1.90 16.91
CA ALA A 30 2.06 2.05 18.05
C ALA A 30 1.33 1.87 19.39
N ALA A 31 0.21 2.55 19.57
CA ALA A 31 -0.57 2.47 20.80
C ALA A 31 -0.99 1.03 21.13
N HIS A 32 -1.48 0.29 20.15
CA HIS A 32 -1.87 -1.11 20.34
C HIS A 32 -0.67 -2.01 20.64
N LEU A 33 0.42 -1.90 19.90
CA LEU A 33 1.61 -2.72 20.13
C LEU A 33 2.21 -2.45 21.52
N PHE A 34 2.30 -1.19 21.95
CA PHE A 34 2.71 -0.85 23.32
C PHE A 34 1.79 -1.42 24.38
N ALA A 35 0.47 -1.32 24.20
CA ALA A 35 -0.51 -1.83 25.14
C ALA A 35 -0.44 -3.35 25.30
N HIS A 36 0.05 -4.07 24.29
CA HIS A 36 0.24 -5.52 24.32
C HIS A 36 1.68 -5.94 24.67
N GLY A 37 2.52 -4.99 25.14
CA GLY A 37 3.83 -5.29 25.69
C GLY A 37 4.92 -5.60 24.65
N HIS A 38 4.73 -5.23 23.40
CA HIS A 38 5.79 -5.37 22.38
C HIS A 38 6.90 -4.35 22.56
N ASP A 39 8.13 -4.71 22.17
CA ASP A 39 9.27 -3.78 22.11
C ASP A 39 9.14 -2.90 20.86
N VAL A 40 8.69 -1.68 21.07
CA VAL A 40 8.39 -0.72 19.99
C VAL A 40 9.19 0.55 20.18
N THR A 41 9.68 1.10 19.09
CA THR A 41 10.17 2.47 18.99
C THR A 41 9.39 3.17 17.87
N VAL A 42 8.91 4.39 18.13
CA VAL A 42 8.26 5.21 17.10
C VAL A 42 9.22 6.30 16.67
N LEU A 43 9.45 6.44 15.36
CA LEU A 43 10.24 7.51 14.78
C LEU A 43 9.31 8.52 14.10
N THR A 44 9.40 9.79 14.52
CA THR A 44 8.66 10.89 13.89
C THR A 44 9.52 12.14 13.82
N THR A 45 9.65 12.73 12.63
CA THR A 45 10.36 14.00 12.45
C THR A 45 9.58 15.22 12.96
N ASN A 46 8.33 15.04 13.41
CA ASN A 46 7.49 16.11 13.92
C ASN A 46 7.67 16.28 15.44
N ALA A 47 8.43 17.31 15.84
CA ALA A 47 8.72 17.60 17.24
C ALA A 47 7.46 17.85 18.10
N GLN A 48 6.38 18.41 17.52
CA GLN A 48 5.13 18.63 18.26
C GLN A 48 4.45 17.31 18.63
N ILE A 49 4.45 16.34 17.70
CA ILE A 49 3.92 15.00 17.97
C ILE A 49 4.78 14.32 19.04
N ALA A 50 6.10 14.34 18.90
CA ALA A 50 7.00 13.73 19.87
C ALA A 50 6.80 14.35 21.28
N SER A 51 6.76 15.68 21.40
CA SER A 51 6.54 16.37 22.67
C SER A 51 5.20 16.03 23.30
N ALA A 52 4.11 15.97 22.51
CA ALA A 52 2.79 15.61 23.02
C ALA A 52 2.76 14.16 23.56
N ILE A 53 3.41 13.22 22.84
CA ILE A 53 3.50 11.82 23.27
C ILE A 53 4.36 11.69 24.53
N HIS A 54 5.48 12.40 24.63
CA HIS A 54 6.30 12.41 25.84
C HIS A 54 5.50 12.89 27.07
N ALA A 55 4.67 13.93 26.87
CA ALA A 55 3.86 14.51 27.95
C ALA A 55 2.70 13.58 28.35
N HIS A 56 1.94 13.08 27.38
CA HIS A 56 0.63 12.47 27.61
C HIS A 56 0.53 11.01 27.19
N GLY A 57 1.53 10.45 26.48
CA GLY A 57 1.48 9.14 25.85
C GLY A 57 0.70 9.18 24.52
N PHE A 58 0.46 8.01 23.97
CA PHE A 58 -0.42 7.80 22.81
C PHE A 58 -1.86 7.73 23.32
N CYS A 59 -2.67 8.77 23.04
CA CYS A 59 -4.07 8.83 23.42
C CYS A 59 -4.94 8.30 22.29
N VAL A 60 -5.77 7.30 22.55
CA VAL A 60 -6.68 6.70 21.56
C VAL A 60 -8.12 7.01 21.96
N VAL A 61 -8.89 7.55 21.01
CA VAL A 61 -10.29 7.93 21.19
C VAL A 61 -11.17 7.02 20.34
N GLY A 62 -12.29 6.57 20.91
CA GLY A 62 -13.27 5.75 20.17
C GLY A 62 -12.83 4.31 19.90
N ASP A 63 -11.83 3.81 20.63
CA ASP A 63 -11.43 2.41 20.63
C ASP A 63 -11.59 1.83 22.05
N ASP A 64 -12.37 0.79 22.21
CA ASP A 64 -12.64 0.15 23.51
C ASP A 64 -11.45 -0.70 24.02
N ARG A 65 -10.46 -0.95 23.18
CA ARG A 65 -9.31 -1.83 23.49
C ARG A 65 -8.16 -1.07 24.13
N VAL A 66 -7.92 0.18 23.68
CA VAL A 66 -6.82 1.02 24.14
C VAL A 66 -7.31 2.45 24.30
N SER A 67 -7.12 3.07 25.48
CA SER A 67 -7.49 4.46 25.72
C SER A 67 -6.28 5.38 25.78
N SER A 68 -5.19 4.97 26.45
CA SER A 68 -3.93 5.70 26.54
C SER A 68 -2.81 4.74 26.92
N VAL A 69 -1.64 4.92 26.33
CA VAL A 69 -0.46 4.12 26.66
C VAL A 69 0.81 4.94 26.53
N ARG A 70 1.76 4.71 27.44
CA ARG A 70 3.10 5.27 27.36
C ARG A 70 3.94 4.43 26.42
N GLY A 71 4.82 5.09 25.62
CA GLY A 71 5.69 4.38 24.70
C GLY A 71 6.86 5.25 24.26
N ARG A 72 7.87 4.61 23.70
CA ARG A 72 9.10 5.27 23.23
C ARG A 72 8.82 5.96 21.90
N VAL A 73 9.08 7.27 21.85
CA VAL A 73 9.05 8.07 20.62
C VAL A 73 10.35 8.83 20.48
N GLU A 74 10.93 8.78 19.29
CA GLU A 74 12.20 9.41 18.95
C GLU A 74 12.01 10.34 17.74
N THR A 75 12.80 11.38 17.68
CA THR A 75 12.84 12.27 16.50
C THR A 75 13.99 11.91 15.57
N ASP A 76 14.97 11.16 16.06
CA ASP A 76 16.12 10.66 15.31
C ASP A 76 16.61 9.36 15.94
N LEU A 77 17.35 8.54 15.16
CA LEU A 77 17.98 7.32 15.62
C LEU A 77 19.50 7.53 15.67
N THR A 78 20.14 7.05 16.74
CA THR A 78 21.58 7.16 16.91
C THR A 78 22.28 5.94 16.32
N PRO A 79 23.57 6.04 15.94
CA PRO A 79 24.34 4.90 15.44
C PRO A 79 24.42 3.71 16.42
N ASN A 80 24.19 3.94 17.71
CA ASN A 80 24.17 2.91 18.75
C ASN A 80 22.79 2.27 18.95
N THR A 81 21.77 2.67 18.15
CA THR A 81 20.45 2.06 18.21
C THR A 81 20.55 0.62 17.75
N GLU A 82 20.11 -0.31 18.60
CA GLU A 82 20.07 -1.73 18.25
C GLU A 82 19.11 -1.98 17.07
N PRO A 83 19.45 -2.90 16.13
CA PRO A 83 18.63 -3.18 14.96
C PRO A 83 17.22 -3.67 15.31
N PHE A 84 16.28 -3.43 14.40
CA PHE A 84 14.88 -3.83 14.49
C PHE A 84 14.59 -5.03 13.59
N ASP A 85 13.78 -5.97 14.08
CA ASP A 85 13.31 -7.11 13.29
C ASP A 85 12.27 -6.69 12.26
N TYR A 86 11.40 -5.73 12.63
CA TYR A 86 10.41 -5.15 11.74
C TYR A 86 10.47 -3.63 11.73
N ILE A 87 10.53 -3.06 10.54
CA ILE A 87 10.38 -1.62 10.31
C ILE A 87 9.05 -1.39 9.60
N LEU A 88 8.06 -0.86 10.34
CA LEU A 88 6.72 -0.58 9.82
C LEU A 88 6.69 0.84 9.23
N LEU A 89 6.66 0.93 7.91
CA LEU A 89 6.62 2.22 7.22
C LEU A 89 5.17 2.73 7.19
N ALA A 90 4.88 3.76 7.97
CA ALA A 90 3.56 4.39 8.11
C ALA A 90 3.55 5.88 7.71
N THR A 91 4.56 6.33 6.96
CA THR A 91 4.63 7.66 6.35
C THR A 91 3.64 7.78 5.18
N GLN A 92 3.43 9.01 4.68
CA GLN A 92 2.70 9.20 3.43
C GLN A 92 3.52 8.67 2.24
N PRO A 93 2.86 8.20 1.15
CA PRO A 93 3.57 7.65 -0.01
C PRO A 93 4.72 8.52 -0.56
N PRO A 94 4.59 9.85 -0.70
CA PRO A 94 5.69 10.69 -1.19
C PRO A 94 6.95 10.69 -0.34
N GLN A 95 6.86 10.29 0.92
CA GLN A 95 7.96 10.29 1.88
C GLN A 95 8.58 8.91 2.07
N VAL A 96 8.00 7.85 1.48
CA VAL A 96 8.30 6.46 1.86
C VAL A 96 9.72 6.05 1.48
N GLU A 97 10.22 6.48 0.32
CA GLU A 97 11.58 6.13 -0.14
C GLU A 97 12.66 6.79 0.71
N GLU A 98 12.50 8.09 1.02
CA GLU A 98 13.43 8.81 1.89
C GLU A 98 13.44 8.19 3.29
N ALA A 99 12.25 7.92 3.84
CA ALA A 99 12.11 7.27 5.12
C ALA A 99 12.79 5.89 5.14
N ALA A 100 12.59 5.06 4.11
CA ALA A 100 13.20 3.74 4.03
C ALA A 100 14.73 3.82 3.96
N ARG A 101 15.29 4.74 3.16
CA ARG A 101 16.76 4.94 3.11
C ARG A 101 17.32 5.36 4.46
N GLY A 102 16.65 6.25 5.17
CA GLY A 102 17.09 6.74 6.48
C GLY A 102 17.11 5.67 7.56
N VAL A 103 16.19 4.70 7.49
CA VAL A 103 16.10 3.65 8.52
C VAL A 103 16.69 2.31 8.10
N LEU A 104 17.11 2.13 6.85
CA LEU A 104 17.74 0.89 6.39
C LEU A 104 18.94 0.43 7.24
N PRO A 105 19.83 1.32 7.73
CA PRO A 105 20.95 0.92 8.59
C PRO A 105 20.54 0.25 9.91
N PHE A 106 19.30 0.48 10.34
CA PHE A 106 18.74 -0.05 11.59
C PHE A 106 17.91 -1.32 11.39
N LEU A 107 17.80 -1.83 10.18
CA LEU A 107 17.11 -3.09 9.92
C LEU A 107 18.03 -4.27 10.22
N ALA A 108 17.58 -5.19 11.08
CA ALA A 108 18.29 -6.41 11.42
C ALA A 108 18.65 -7.22 10.16
N PRO A 109 19.73 -8.03 10.15
CA PRO A 109 20.15 -8.80 8.98
C PRO A 109 19.03 -9.69 8.38
N GLN A 110 18.19 -10.28 9.23
CA GLN A 110 17.04 -11.09 8.85
C GLN A 110 15.70 -10.32 8.97
N GLY A 111 15.77 -9.02 9.26
CA GLY A 111 14.59 -8.17 9.45
C GLY A 111 13.85 -7.85 8.14
N ALA A 112 12.62 -7.34 8.29
CA ALA A 112 11.78 -6.93 7.18
C ALA A 112 11.28 -5.49 7.34
N MET A 113 11.23 -4.75 6.22
CA MET A 113 10.45 -3.52 6.11
C MET A 113 9.03 -3.88 5.67
N VAL A 114 8.06 -3.31 6.35
CA VAL A 114 6.62 -3.53 6.08
C VAL A 114 5.99 -2.24 5.60
N THR A 115 5.40 -2.26 4.41
CA THR A 115 4.77 -1.07 3.83
C THR A 115 3.29 -1.00 4.21
N PHE A 116 2.85 0.10 4.80
CA PHE A 116 1.43 0.38 5.09
C PHE A 116 0.81 1.43 4.15
N GLN A 117 1.61 2.00 3.26
CA GLN A 117 1.17 3.04 2.34
C GLN A 117 0.08 2.54 1.40
N ASN A 118 -0.77 3.47 0.97
CA ASN A 118 -1.62 3.27 -0.20
C ASN A 118 -0.76 3.33 -1.48
N GLY A 119 -1.17 2.63 -2.51
CA GLY A 119 -0.41 2.49 -3.75
C GLY A 119 0.42 1.20 -3.78
N LEU A 120 1.42 1.15 -4.64
CA LEU A 120 2.32 0.01 -4.86
C LEU A 120 3.75 0.41 -4.43
N CYS A 121 3.91 0.72 -3.14
CA CYS A 121 5.18 1.21 -2.60
C CYS A 121 6.23 0.10 -2.41
N GLU A 122 5.81 -1.17 -2.32
CA GLU A 122 6.68 -2.33 -2.08
C GLU A 122 7.83 -2.40 -3.08
N GLU A 123 7.53 -2.25 -4.38
CA GLU A 123 8.53 -2.34 -5.44
C GLU A 123 9.58 -1.23 -5.34
N ARG A 124 9.17 -0.01 -4.93
CA ARG A 124 10.06 1.12 -4.71
C ARG A 124 11.00 0.87 -3.54
N ILE A 125 10.46 0.32 -2.45
CA ILE A 125 11.23 0.02 -1.25
C ILE A 125 12.14 -1.19 -1.49
N ALA A 126 11.71 -2.15 -2.32
CA ALA A 126 12.54 -3.29 -2.71
C ALA A 126 13.81 -2.87 -3.46
N GLN A 127 13.78 -1.78 -4.23
CA GLN A 127 14.98 -1.20 -4.88
C GLN A 127 15.98 -0.63 -3.85
N ILE A 128 15.52 -0.32 -2.64
CA ILE A 128 16.35 0.24 -1.56
C ILE A 128 16.89 -0.88 -0.65
N ALA A 129 16.02 -1.78 -0.22
CA ALA A 129 16.33 -2.78 0.82
C ALA A 129 16.53 -4.21 0.28
N GLY A 130 16.19 -4.47 -0.99
CA GLY A 130 16.15 -5.81 -1.61
C GLY A 130 14.78 -6.48 -1.44
N ASN A 131 14.36 -7.26 -2.45
CA ASN A 131 13.04 -7.92 -2.50
C ASN A 131 12.79 -8.83 -1.29
N ASP A 132 13.81 -9.56 -0.84
CA ASP A 132 13.68 -10.51 0.26
C ASP A 132 13.48 -9.85 1.63
N ARG A 133 13.65 -8.54 1.70
CA ARG A 133 13.50 -7.77 2.94
C ARG A 133 12.21 -6.97 3.00
N ILE A 134 11.28 -7.17 2.05
CA ILE A 134 10.03 -6.41 1.97
C ILE A 134 8.84 -7.31 2.19
N LEU A 135 8.03 -6.92 3.14
CA LEU A 135 6.68 -7.43 3.34
C LEU A 135 5.68 -6.30 3.07
N GLY A 136 4.54 -6.63 2.52
CA GLY A 136 3.47 -5.68 2.34
C GLY A 136 2.36 -5.89 3.37
N GLY A 137 1.74 -4.79 3.79
CA GLY A 137 0.61 -4.80 4.70
C GLY A 137 -0.53 -3.91 4.18
N VAL A 138 -1.58 -4.52 3.64
CA VAL A 138 -2.81 -3.80 3.28
C VAL A 138 -3.56 -3.44 4.55
N VAL A 139 -3.59 -2.15 4.90
CA VAL A 139 -4.41 -1.65 6.02
C VAL A 139 -5.83 -1.46 5.51
N ALA A 140 -6.78 -2.24 6.00
CA ALA A 140 -8.18 -2.23 5.57
C ALA A 140 -9.10 -1.38 6.47
N TRP A 141 -8.53 -0.52 7.30
CA TRP A 141 -9.22 0.39 8.21
C TRP A 141 -8.68 1.82 8.08
N GLY A 142 -9.39 2.77 8.66
CA GLY A 142 -8.99 4.17 8.68
C GLY A 142 -8.65 4.66 10.08
N ALA A 143 -7.71 5.61 10.14
CA ALA A 143 -7.43 6.36 11.36
C ALA A 143 -7.12 7.82 11.05
N SER A 144 -7.38 8.69 12.01
CA SER A 144 -6.98 10.08 12.01
C SER A 144 -6.14 10.40 13.23
N MET A 145 -5.33 11.44 13.12
CA MET A 145 -4.71 12.11 14.24
C MET A 145 -5.39 13.48 14.34
N ASN A 146 -6.24 13.63 15.35
CA ASN A 146 -7.07 14.83 15.51
C ASN A 146 -6.25 15.98 16.08
N GLU A 147 -5.36 15.66 17.04
CA GLU A 147 -4.36 16.54 17.64
C GLU A 147 -3.05 15.77 17.78
N PRO A 148 -1.88 16.43 17.95
CA PRO A 148 -0.62 15.73 18.18
C PRO A 148 -0.73 14.72 19.32
N GLY A 149 -0.44 13.45 19.04
CA GLY A 149 -0.52 12.34 20.01
C GLY A 149 -1.94 11.82 20.31
N VAL A 150 -3.00 12.37 19.68
CA VAL A 150 -4.38 11.92 19.85
C VAL A 150 -4.90 11.26 18.58
N TYR A 151 -5.21 9.98 18.66
CA TYR A 151 -5.55 9.11 17.55
C TYR A 151 -6.99 8.63 17.65
N GLU A 152 -7.65 8.51 16.50
CA GLU A 152 -9.01 8.01 16.40
C GLU A 152 -9.09 6.98 15.27
N ARG A 153 -9.71 5.84 15.56
CA ARG A 153 -10.05 4.85 14.54
C ARG A 153 -11.33 5.27 13.84
N THR A 154 -11.24 5.55 12.53
CA THR A 154 -12.38 6.10 11.76
C THR A 154 -13.22 5.05 11.05
N SER A 155 -12.70 3.82 10.91
CA SER A 155 -13.47 2.69 10.36
C SER A 155 -12.93 1.36 10.87
N PRO A 156 -13.80 0.33 11.00
CA PRO A 156 -13.38 -1.03 11.34
C PRO A 156 -12.64 -1.68 10.15
N GLY A 157 -11.88 -2.74 10.44
CA GLY A 157 -11.13 -3.54 9.48
C GLY A 157 -9.89 -4.14 10.11
N GLY A 158 -9.03 -4.75 9.31
CA GLY A 158 -7.84 -5.45 9.74
C GLY A 158 -6.66 -5.24 8.80
N PHE A 159 -5.82 -6.27 8.70
CA PHE A 159 -4.66 -6.26 7.81
C PHE A 159 -4.68 -7.47 6.88
N VAL A 160 -4.17 -7.28 5.68
CA VAL A 160 -3.76 -8.38 4.80
C VAL A 160 -2.26 -8.25 4.59
N LEU A 161 -1.52 -9.26 5.02
CA LEU A 161 -0.05 -9.28 4.95
C LEU A 161 0.40 -10.26 3.88
N GLY A 162 1.60 -10.06 3.34
CA GLY A 162 2.18 -11.01 2.39
C GLY A 162 3.40 -10.45 1.69
N ARG A 163 3.91 -11.22 0.74
CA ARG A 163 4.91 -10.80 -0.23
C ARG A 163 4.24 -10.48 -1.56
N MET A 164 4.81 -9.55 -2.33
CA MET A 164 4.28 -9.19 -3.65
C MET A 164 4.40 -10.33 -4.67
N ASP A 165 5.39 -11.21 -4.50
CA ASP A 165 5.62 -12.41 -5.31
C ASP A 165 4.79 -13.63 -4.87
N GLY A 166 4.03 -13.51 -3.77
CA GLY A 166 3.21 -14.59 -3.21
C GLY A 166 4.00 -15.67 -2.46
N ALA A 167 5.32 -15.53 -2.35
CA ALA A 167 6.16 -16.52 -1.66
C ALA A 167 5.83 -16.60 -0.16
N LEU A 168 6.02 -17.80 0.40
CA LEU A 168 5.95 -18.01 1.84
C LEU A 168 7.09 -17.27 2.54
N ASP A 169 6.80 -16.70 3.70
CA ASP A 169 7.78 -16.00 4.51
C ASP A 169 7.46 -16.21 5.99
N GLU A 170 8.40 -16.83 6.71
CA GLU A 170 8.23 -17.17 8.13
C GLU A 170 8.04 -15.94 9.04
N ARG A 171 8.46 -14.75 8.57
CA ARG A 171 8.29 -13.48 9.30
C ARG A 171 6.84 -12.99 9.30
N LEU A 172 5.96 -13.51 8.43
CA LEU A 172 4.56 -13.09 8.35
C LEU A 172 3.75 -13.50 9.57
N GLU A 173 3.95 -14.69 10.10
CA GLU A 173 3.20 -15.18 11.27
C GLU A 173 3.45 -14.37 12.56
N PRO A 174 4.70 -14.10 12.98
CA PRO A 174 4.94 -13.23 14.13
C PRO A 174 4.41 -11.82 13.93
N LEU A 175 4.52 -11.26 12.72
CA LEU A 175 3.97 -9.96 12.38
C LEU A 175 2.44 -9.95 12.45
N ALA A 176 1.78 -10.97 11.89
CA ALA A 176 0.32 -11.13 11.93
C ALA A 176 -0.19 -11.27 13.36
N SER A 177 0.50 -12.04 14.20
CA SER A 177 0.19 -12.19 15.61
C SER A 177 0.24 -10.85 16.35
N ALA A 178 1.28 -10.04 16.13
CA ALA A 178 1.44 -8.74 16.76
C ALA A 178 0.33 -7.76 16.30
N LEU A 179 0.04 -7.69 14.99
CA LEU A 179 -0.97 -6.81 14.42
C LEU A 179 -2.41 -7.29 14.70
N GLY A 180 -2.60 -8.57 15.01
CA GLY A 180 -3.89 -9.16 15.37
C GLY A 180 -4.57 -8.49 16.57
N SER A 181 -3.79 -7.87 17.46
CA SER A 181 -4.30 -7.07 18.58
C SER A 181 -5.12 -5.84 18.12
N ILE A 182 -4.84 -5.34 16.91
CA ILE A 182 -5.46 -4.15 16.33
C ILE A 182 -6.73 -4.51 15.56
N GLY A 183 -6.71 -5.61 14.84
CA GLY A 183 -7.82 -6.09 14.02
C GLY A 183 -7.52 -7.42 13.39
N GLU A 184 -8.52 -8.04 12.78
CA GLU A 184 -8.34 -9.29 12.05
C GLU A 184 -7.19 -9.15 11.05
N THR A 185 -6.22 -10.06 11.14
CA THR A 185 -5.03 -10.05 10.29
C THR A 185 -4.93 -11.37 9.56
N SER A 186 -4.89 -11.31 8.24
CA SER A 186 -4.75 -12.48 7.37
C SER A 186 -3.44 -12.42 6.56
N ILE A 187 -2.92 -13.58 6.21
CA ILE A 187 -1.77 -13.72 5.31
C ILE A 187 -2.30 -14.13 3.95
N SER A 188 -1.91 -13.40 2.90
CA SER A 188 -2.30 -13.65 1.52
C SER A 188 -1.09 -14.14 0.70
N HIS A 189 -1.31 -15.19 -0.10
CA HIS A 189 -0.38 -15.64 -1.13
C HIS A 189 -0.52 -14.86 -2.45
N ASN A 190 -1.42 -13.88 -2.49
CA ASN A 190 -1.62 -12.98 -3.62
C ASN A 190 -1.75 -11.52 -3.15
N LEU A 191 -0.77 -11.07 -2.39
CA LEU A 191 -0.76 -9.68 -1.90
C LEU A 191 -0.83 -8.67 -3.05
N ALA A 192 -0.18 -8.96 -4.17
CA ALA A 192 -0.26 -8.13 -5.37
C ALA A 192 -1.71 -7.88 -5.78
N GLY A 193 -2.52 -8.93 -5.88
CA GLY A 193 -3.95 -8.82 -6.20
C GLY A 193 -4.71 -7.96 -5.19
N ALA A 194 -4.49 -8.16 -3.89
CA ALA A 194 -5.12 -7.37 -2.83
C ALA A 194 -4.71 -5.88 -2.91
N ARG A 195 -3.44 -5.60 -3.19
CA ARG A 195 -2.91 -4.23 -3.39
C ARG A 195 -3.54 -3.54 -4.58
N TRP A 196 -3.58 -4.21 -5.74
CA TRP A 196 -4.18 -3.67 -6.95
C TRP A 196 -5.68 -3.42 -6.80
N SER A 197 -6.39 -4.32 -6.12
CA SER A 197 -7.81 -4.12 -5.81
C SER A 197 -8.05 -2.91 -4.93
N LYS A 198 -7.23 -2.73 -3.89
CA LYS A 198 -7.30 -1.52 -3.05
C LYS A 198 -6.91 -0.27 -3.84
N LEU A 199 -5.91 -0.36 -4.73
CA LEU A 199 -5.49 0.75 -5.60
C LEU A 199 -6.63 1.22 -6.50
N ALA A 200 -7.38 0.31 -7.14
CA ALA A 200 -8.52 0.66 -7.98
C ALA A 200 -9.57 1.49 -7.22
N ILE A 201 -9.91 1.07 -6.01
CA ILE A 201 -10.85 1.81 -5.15
C ILE A 201 -10.29 3.17 -4.76
N ASN A 202 -9.00 3.24 -4.39
CA ASN A 202 -8.38 4.51 -3.99
C ASN A 202 -8.26 5.48 -5.15
N CYS A 203 -7.90 5.03 -6.35
CA CYS A 203 -7.86 5.86 -7.55
C CYS A 203 -9.23 6.52 -7.82
N ALA A 204 -10.33 5.78 -7.60
CA ALA A 204 -11.67 6.32 -7.79
C ALA A 204 -12.12 7.19 -6.61
N ILE A 205 -12.19 6.62 -5.40
CA ILE A 205 -12.85 7.28 -4.27
C ILE A 205 -12.02 8.43 -3.70
N THR A 206 -10.71 8.21 -3.52
CA THR A 206 -9.84 9.19 -2.88
C THR A 206 -9.62 10.40 -3.77
N SER A 207 -9.41 10.17 -5.07
CA SER A 207 -9.10 11.24 -6.02
C SER A 207 -10.34 12.03 -6.42
N LEU A 208 -11.48 11.36 -6.71
CA LEU A 208 -12.74 12.07 -6.97
C LEU A 208 -13.21 12.84 -5.72
N GLY A 209 -12.92 12.31 -4.52
CA GLY A 209 -13.16 13.02 -3.27
C GLY A 209 -12.31 14.28 -3.12
N ALA A 210 -11.07 14.26 -3.62
CA ALA A 210 -10.19 15.43 -3.61
C ALA A 210 -10.64 16.49 -4.61
N LEU A 211 -11.10 16.08 -5.79
CA LEU A 211 -11.62 16.99 -6.82
C LEU A 211 -12.98 17.57 -6.48
N GLY A 212 -13.90 16.73 -5.99
CA GLY A 212 -15.26 17.14 -5.68
C GLY A 212 -15.43 17.96 -4.40
N GLY A 213 -14.44 17.90 -3.47
CA GLY A 213 -14.47 18.63 -2.21
C GLY A 213 -15.47 18.10 -1.18
N GLU A 214 -16.25 17.08 -1.53
CA GLU A 214 -17.39 16.60 -0.77
C GLU A 214 -17.15 15.23 -0.11
N ARG A 215 -18.03 14.86 0.82
CA ARG A 215 -18.07 13.52 1.42
C ARG A 215 -18.54 12.49 0.39
N LEU A 216 -18.08 11.26 0.53
CA LEU A 216 -18.40 10.17 -0.40
C LEU A 216 -19.91 9.99 -0.64
N GLY A 217 -20.73 10.11 0.43
CA GLY A 217 -22.18 10.00 0.29
C GLY A 217 -22.82 11.06 -0.60
N VAL A 218 -22.27 12.27 -0.65
CA VAL A 218 -22.73 13.33 -1.55
C VAL A 218 -22.29 13.03 -2.97
N LEU A 219 -21.02 12.69 -3.16
CA LEU A 219 -20.45 12.37 -4.47
C LEU A 219 -21.20 11.23 -5.17
N MET A 220 -21.46 10.14 -4.46
CA MET A 220 -22.11 8.95 -5.03
C MET A 220 -23.60 9.16 -5.40
N ARG A 221 -24.24 10.27 -5.04
CA ARG A 221 -25.57 10.63 -5.54
C ARG A 221 -25.54 11.03 -7.03
N HIS A 222 -24.42 11.58 -7.51
CA HIS A 222 -24.30 12.07 -8.87
C HIS A 222 -23.93 10.94 -9.84
N ARG A 223 -24.75 10.74 -10.89
CA ARG A 223 -24.54 9.68 -11.88
C ARG A 223 -23.21 9.82 -12.61
N PHE A 224 -22.82 11.04 -12.98
CA PHE A 224 -21.54 11.29 -13.67
C PHE A 224 -20.33 10.93 -12.80
N ILE A 225 -20.38 11.16 -11.48
CA ILE A 225 -19.30 10.73 -10.57
C ILE A 225 -19.21 9.22 -10.47
N ARG A 226 -20.35 8.52 -10.35
CA ARG A 226 -20.36 7.05 -10.36
C ARG A 226 -19.81 6.49 -11.67
N ARG A 227 -20.14 7.14 -12.80
CA ARG A 227 -19.59 6.75 -14.11
C ARG A 227 -18.08 6.95 -14.13
N LEU A 228 -17.55 8.10 -13.73
CA LEU A 228 -16.11 8.34 -13.60
C LEU A 228 -15.45 7.29 -12.71
N ALA A 229 -16.05 6.98 -11.56
CA ALA A 229 -15.50 5.98 -10.65
C ALA A 229 -15.40 4.59 -11.30
N LEU A 230 -16.42 4.18 -12.08
CA LEU A 230 -16.40 2.93 -12.83
C LEU A 230 -15.31 2.93 -13.90
N GLU A 231 -15.18 4.03 -14.68
CA GLU A 231 -14.15 4.15 -15.72
C GLU A 231 -12.73 4.11 -15.11
N VAL A 232 -12.50 4.85 -14.02
CA VAL A 232 -11.21 4.82 -13.29
C VAL A 232 -10.85 3.41 -12.88
N MET A 233 -11.78 2.70 -12.23
CA MET A 233 -11.55 1.31 -11.81
C MET A 233 -11.35 0.39 -13.01
N THR A 234 -12.06 0.61 -14.11
CA THR A 234 -11.89 -0.15 -15.35
C THR A 234 -10.47 -0.02 -15.90
N GLU A 235 -9.93 1.20 -16.01
CA GLU A 235 -8.54 1.41 -16.45
C GLU A 235 -7.52 0.67 -15.54
N VAL A 236 -7.76 0.66 -14.23
CA VAL A 236 -6.91 -0.10 -13.28
C VAL A 236 -6.99 -1.60 -13.53
N VAL A 237 -8.21 -2.14 -13.70
CA VAL A 237 -8.43 -3.58 -13.97
C VAL A 237 -7.78 -3.98 -15.30
N LEU A 238 -7.94 -3.17 -16.36
CA LEU A 238 -7.32 -3.44 -17.65
C LEU A 238 -5.79 -3.47 -17.56
N THR A 239 -5.22 -2.50 -16.84
CA THR A 239 -3.77 -2.42 -16.60
C THR A 239 -3.27 -3.61 -15.78
N SER A 240 -4.00 -4.01 -14.72
CA SER A 240 -3.62 -5.18 -13.91
C SER A 240 -3.64 -6.47 -14.72
N ARG A 241 -4.65 -6.68 -15.58
CA ARG A 241 -4.74 -7.83 -16.47
C ARG A 241 -3.59 -7.88 -17.48
N ALA A 242 -3.25 -6.75 -18.09
CA ALA A 242 -2.12 -6.65 -19.02
C ALA A 242 -0.77 -6.97 -18.35
N LEU A 243 -0.66 -6.72 -17.04
CA LEU A 243 0.52 -7.06 -16.23
C LEU A 243 0.44 -8.46 -15.60
N GLY A 244 -0.59 -9.26 -15.90
CA GLY A 244 -0.74 -10.61 -15.35
C GLY A 244 -1.11 -10.65 -13.86
N VAL A 245 -1.58 -9.55 -13.30
CA VAL A 245 -1.99 -9.50 -11.89
C VAL A 245 -3.44 -9.95 -11.74
N ARG A 246 -3.66 -11.02 -10.99
CA ARG A 246 -5.00 -11.49 -10.63
C ARG A 246 -5.52 -10.71 -9.41
N LEU A 247 -6.61 -9.99 -9.60
CA LEU A 247 -7.21 -9.19 -8.52
C LEU A 247 -7.85 -10.08 -7.45
N GLU A 248 -7.82 -9.63 -6.21
CA GLU A 248 -8.56 -10.23 -5.09
C GLU A 248 -9.85 -9.46 -4.81
N LYS A 249 -10.87 -10.16 -4.29
CA LYS A 249 -12.12 -9.51 -3.86
C LYS A 249 -11.86 -8.62 -2.66
N VAL A 250 -12.34 -7.38 -2.73
CA VAL A 250 -12.19 -6.44 -1.64
C VAL A 250 -13.20 -6.75 -0.55
N SER A 251 -12.70 -6.90 0.68
CA SER A 251 -13.53 -7.29 1.85
C SER A 251 -14.35 -8.57 1.58
N GLY A 252 -13.83 -9.49 0.77
CA GLY A 252 -14.45 -10.76 0.45
C GLY A 252 -15.69 -10.69 -0.46
N THR A 253 -16.17 -9.50 -0.84
CA THR A 253 -17.46 -9.34 -1.54
C THR A 253 -17.38 -8.56 -2.84
N LEU A 254 -16.57 -7.51 -2.93
CA LEU A 254 -16.51 -6.66 -4.12
C LEU A 254 -15.49 -7.23 -5.12
N ASP A 255 -16.00 -7.75 -6.22
CA ASP A 255 -15.23 -8.25 -7.34
C ASP A 255 -14.98 -7.12 -8.34
N LEU A 256 -13.73 -6.70 -8.47
CA LEU A 256 -13.39 -5.59 -9.36
C LEU A 256 -13.33 -5.99 -10.83
N ASP A 257 -13.08 -7.26 -11.13
CA ASP A 257 -13.17 -7.77 -12.49
C ASP A 257 -14.60 -7.67 -13.01
N TRP A 258 -15.59 -7.91 -12.12
CA TRP A 258 -16.99 -7.72 -12.46
C TRP A 258 -17.41 -6.22 -12.47
N ILE A 259 -16.84 -5.39 -11.60
CA ILE A 259 -17.11 -3.93 -11.55
C ILE A 259 -16.58 -3.21 -12.79
N ALA A 260 -15.48 -3.67 -13.39
CA ALA A 260 -14.95 -3.10 -14.61
C ALA A 260 -16.01 -3.08 -15.72
N LEU A 261 -16.09 -1.98 -16.45
CA LEU A 261 -17.05 -1.81 -17.54
C LEU A 261 -16.63 -2.68 -18.73
N THR A 262 -17.58 -3.37 -19.31
CA THR A 262 -17.42 -4.02 -20.62
C THR A 262 -17.48 -2.98 -21.73
N ASP A 263 -17.04 -3.32 -22.95
CA ASP A 263 -17.12 -2.42 -24.11
C ASP A 263 -18.58 -2.06 -24.45
N GLU A 264 -19.52 -3.01 -24.27
CA GLU A 264 -20.95 -2.75 -24.41
C GLU A 264 -21.45 -1.73 -23.38
N GLU A 265 -21.04 -1.86 -22.10
CA GLU A 265 -21.43 -0.93 -21.03
C GLU A 265 -20.76 0.44 -21.17
N ARG A 266 -19.64 0.52 -21.88
CA ARG A 266 -18.98 1.79 -22.20
C ARG A 266 -19.73 2.53 -23.32
N SER A 267 -20.13 1.83 -24.36
CA SER A 267 -20.81 2.38 -25.54
C SER A 267 -22.32 2.55 -25.36
N ALA A 268 -22.97 1.68 -24.56
CA ALA A 268 -24.43 1.68 -24.39
C ALA A 268 -24.89 2.50 -23.19
N VAL A 269 -25.96 3.29 -23.40
CA VAL A 269 -26.72 3.94 -22.35
C VAL A 269 -27.81 2.99 -21.89
N GLY A 270 -27.64 2.36 -20.71
CA GLY A 270 -28.73 1.66 -20.04
C GLY A 270 -28.73 0.13 -20.05
N SER A 271 -27.55 -0.54 -20.09
CA SER A 271 -27.49 -1.98 -19.84
C SER A 271 -27.87 -2.34 -18.39
N THR A 272 -28.44 -3.54 -18.17
CA THR A 272 -28.82 -4.04 -16.84
C THR A 272 -27.58 -4.12 -15.94
N GLY A 273 -26.44 -4.58 -16.47
CA GLY A 273 -25.15 -4.65 -15.74
C GLY A 273 -24.71 -3.29 -15.24
N LEU A 274 -24.74 -2.28 -16.09
CA LEU A 274 -24.40 -0.90 -15.74
C LEU A 274 -25.31 -0.34 -14.63
N PHE A 275 -26.62 -0.65 -14.68
CA PHE A 275 -27.54 -0.25 -13.62
C PHE A 275 -27.15 -0.85 -12.26
N VAL A 276 -26.84 -2.14 -12.20
CA VAL A 276 -26.43 -2.82 -10.98
C VAL A 276 -25.10 -2.23 -10.44
N LYS A 277 -24.13 -1.96 -11.30
CA LYS A 277 -22.87 -1.32 -10.91
C LYS A 277 -23.10 0.06 -10.30
N HIS A 278 -23.98 0.87 -10.90
CA HIS A 278 -24.39 2.15 -10.31
C HIS A 278 -25.08 1.99 -8.95
N ALA A 279 -25.93 0.99 -8.78
CA ALA A 279 -26.62 0.71 -7.51
C ALA A 279 -25.63 0.32 -6.41
N ILE A 280 -24.62 -0.49 -6.72
CA ILE A 280 -23.55 -0.83 -5.79
C ILE A 280 -22.81 0.41 -5.33
N LEU A 281 -22.43 1.31 -6.23
CA LEU A 281 -21.75 2.54 -5.85
C LEU A 281 -22.63 3.47 -4.98
N ILE A 282 -23.94 3.50 -5.18
CA ILE A 282 -24.87 4.19 -4.28
C ILE A 282 -24.86 3.54 -2.89
N ALA A 283 -24.90 2.22 -2.82
CA ALA A 283 -24.86 1.49 -1.55
C ALA A 283 -23.52 1.74 -0.80
N VAL A 284 -22.38 1.73 -1.51
CA VAL A 284 -21.07 2.10 -0.96
C VAL A 284 -21.10 3.55 -0.45
N GLY A 285 -21.60 4.49 -1.24
CA GLY A 285 -21.75 5.88 -0.83
C GLY A 285 -22.62 6.06 0.42
N THR A 286 -23.70 5.28 0.54
CA THR A 286 -24.58 5.28 1.72
C THR A 286 -23.89 4.72 2.96
N ARG A 287 -23.21 3.57 2.82
CA ARG A 287 -22.48 2.92 3.90
C ARG A 287 -21.36 3.80 4.46
N PHE A 288 -20.61 4.45 3.58
CA PHE A 288 -19.48 5.31 3.93
C PHE A 288 -19.80 6.81 3.78
N ARG A 289 -21.06 7.20 4.02
CA ARG A 289 -21.57 8.56 3.73
C ARG A 289 -20.77 9.71 4.35
N LYS A 290 -20.12 9.46 5.50
CA LYS A 290 -19.32 10.47 6.22
C LYS A 290 -17.86 10.50 5.79
N MET A 291 -17.41 9.52 4.99
CA MET A 291 -16.03 9.40 4.57
C MET A 291 -15.61 10.63 3.77
N ARG A 292 -14.46 11.19 4.15
CA ARG A 292 -13.80 12.29 3.48
C ARG A 292 -12.51 11.81 2.82
N SER A 293 -12.13 12.42 1.71
CA SER A 293 -10.89 12.09 1.03
C SER A 293 -9.67 12.40 1.90
N SER A 294 -8.83 11.39 2.14
CA SER A 294 -7.53 11.56 2.81
C SER A 294 -6.56 12.41 1.99
N MET A 295 -6.68 12.37 0.67
CA MET A 295 -5.88 13.19 -0.26
C MET A 295 -6.28 14.66 -0.14
N LEU A 296 -7.58 14.96 -0.09
CA LEU A 296 -8.05 16.34 0.15
C LEU A 296 -7.53 16.86 1.48
N ALA A 297 -7.65 16.05 2.54
CA ALA A 297 -7.15 16.42 3.86
C ALA A 297 -5.62 16.66 3.88
N ALA A 298 -4.85 15.96 3.04
CA ALA A 298 -3.42 16.21 2.89
C ALA A 298 -3.16 17.56 2.18
N ILE A 299 -3.87 17.82 1.08
CA ILE A 299 -3.78 19.09 0.33
C ILE A 299 -4.13 20.28 1.22
N GLU A 300 -5.22 20.20 1.97
CA GLU A 300 -5.65 21.27 2.92
C GLU A 300 -4.61 21.58 3.99
N ARG A 301 -3.80 20.57 4.38
CA ARG A 301 -2.69 20.75 5.32
C ARG A 301 -1.38 21.18 4.64
N GLY A 302 -1.41 21.53 3.34
CA GLY A 302 -0.24 21.94 2.57
C GLY A 302 0.73 20.79 2.27
N ARG A 303 0.27 19.53 2.31
CA ARG A 303 1.10 18.35 2.01
C ARG A 303 0.93 17.94 0.55
N PRO A 304 1.97 17.39 -0.10
CA PRO A 304 1.86 16.84 -1.45
C PRO A 304 0.76 15.76 -1.51
N PRO A 305 -0.08 15.76 -2.56
CA PRO A 305 -1.07 14.71 -2.76
C PRO A 305 -0.40 13.38 -3.13
N ALA A 306 -1.00 12.28 -2.70
CA ALA A 306 -0.53 10.95 -3.07
C ALA A 306 -0.99 10.51 -4.49
N VAL A 307 -1.48 11.42 -5.32
CA VAL A 307 -2.06 11.12 -6.63
C VAL A 307 -1.09 10.44 -7.58
N ASP A 308 0.21 10.78 -7.51
CA ASP A 308 1.25 10.16 -8.34
C ASP A 308 1.50 8.68 -7.96
N PHE A 309 1.20 8.30 -6.72
CA PHE A 309 1.27 6.94 -6.21
C PHE A 309 -0.04 6.15 -6.40
N LEU A 310 -1.09 6.80 -6.86
CA LEU A 310 -2.41 6.22 -7.16
C LEU A 310 -2.67 6.31 -8.67
N ASN A 311 -3.41 7.32 -9.13
CA ASN A 311 -3.77 7.49 -10.55
C ASN A 311 -2.53 7.63 -11.45
N GLY A 312 -1.50 8.36 -11.00
CA GLY A 312 -0.22 8.49 -11.74
C GLY A 312 0.53 7.16 -11.87
N GLU A 313 0.46 6.29 -10.87
CA GLU A 313 1.03 4.93 -10.97
C GLU A 313 0.32 4.11 -12.05
N ILE A 314 -1.01 4.23 -12.15
CA ILE A 314 -1.79 3.56 -13.21
C ILE A 314 -1.45 4.12 -14.58
N THR A 315 -1.34 5.45 -14.71
CA THR A 315 -0.93 6.12 -15.96
C THR A 315 0.44 5.62 -16.43
N ARG A 316 1.40 5.59 -15.55
CA ARG A 316 2.77 5.12 -15.84
C ARG A 316 2.80 3.65 -16.27
N ARG A 317 2.08 2.77 -15.55
CA ARG A 317 2.05 1.33 -15.85
C ARG A 317 1.23 1.04 -17.09
N GLY A 318 0.11 1.71 -17.29
CA GLY A 318 -0.69 1.62 -18.52
C GLY A 318 0.14 1.95 -19.73
N GLN A 319 0.89 3.05 -19.70
CA GLN A 319 1.81 3.43 -20.77
C GLN A 319 2.87 2.34 -21.03
N ALA A 320 3.45 1.75 -19.97
CA ALA A 320 4.46 0.72 -20.10
C ALA A 320 3.95 -0.60 -20.70
N CYS A 321 2.66 -0.95 -20.50
CA CYS A 321 2.04 -2.16 -21.05
C CYS A 321 1.06 -1.92 -22.21
N GLY A 322 1.01 -0.70 -22.75
CA GLY A 322 0.20 -0.36 -23.93
C GLY A 322 -1.31 -0.21 -23.64
N ILE A 323 -1.70 -0.02 -22.38
CA ILE A 323 -3.10 0.23 -21.97
C ILE A 323 -3.32 1.73 -21.82
N ALA A 324 -4.30 2.27 -22.57
CA ALA A 324 -4.69 3.66 -22.42
C ALA A 324 -5.42 3.90 -21.09
N THR A 325 -5.00 4.93 -20.36
CA THR A 325 -5.56 5.30 -19.05
C THR A 325 -5.89 6.80 -18.99
N PRO A 326 -6.70 7.31 -19.96
CA PRO A 326 -6.92 8.75 -20.11
C PRO A 326 -7.62 9.38 -18.90
N ILE A 327 -8.49 8.65 -18.21
CA ILE A 327 -9.24 9.19 -17.08
C ILE A 327 -8.35 9.29 -15.84
N ASN A 328 -7.55 8.26 -15.55
CA ASN A 328 -6.56 8.33 -14.47
C ASN A 328 -5.54 9.45 -14.72
N SER A 329 -5.07 9.63 -15.95
CA SER A 329 -4.17 10.71 -16.33
C SER A 329 -4.81 12.09 -16.12
N ALA A 330 -6.05 12.28 -16.57
CA ALA A 330 -6.76 13.55 -16.40
C ALA A 330 -7.03 13.86 -14.91
N ILE A 331 -7.39 12.85 -14.11
CA ILE A 331 -7.53 13.00 -12.65
C ILE A 331 -6.22 13.43 -12.02
N GLN A 332 -5.10 12.83 -12.39
CA GLN A 332 -3.78 13.19 -11.87
C GLN A 332 -3.49 14.69 -12.12
N MET A 333 -3.71 15.16 -13.33
CA MET A 333 -3.52 16.59 -13.69
C MET A 333 -4.44 17.51 -12.89
N GLU A 334 -5.72 17.16 -12.75
CA GLU A 334 -6.67 17.97 -12.02
C GLU A 334 -6.38 18.04 -10.52
N VAL A 335 -5.94 16.93 -9.91
CA VAL A 335 -5.53 16.91 -8.49
C VAL A 335 -4.30 17.77 -8.25
N HIS A 336 -3.33 17.77 -9.17
CA HIS A 336 -2.20 18.70 -9.08
C HIS A 336 -2.65 20.15 -9.19
N ALA A 337 -3.58 20.48 -10.10
CA ALA A 337 -4.13 21.82 -10.20
C ALA A 337 -4.83 22.29 -8.90
N VAL A 338 -5.49 21.38 -8.20
CA VAL A 338 -6.09 21.65 -6.88
C VAL A 338 -5.00 21.83 -5.82
N ALA A 339 -3.99 20.98 -5.79
CA ALA A 339 -2.89 21.06 -4.81
C ALA A 339 -2.07 22.34 -4.96
N GLU A 340 -1.88 22.81 -6.18
CA GLU A 340 -1.21 24.06 -6.52
C GLU A 340 -2.14 25.30 -6.38
N LYS A 341 -3.37 25.12 -5.88
CA LYS A 341 -4.37 26.19 -5.71
C LYS A 341 -4.78 26.89 -7.01
N ARG A 342 -4.52 26.28 -8.17
CA ARG A 342 -4.99 26.77 -9.48
C ARG A 342 -6.48 26.51 -9.68
N LYS A 343 -7.03 25.51 -8.97
CA LYS A 343 -8.46 25.16 -8.94
C LYS A 343 -8.92 24.94 -7.50
N THR A 344 -10.19 25.25 -7.23
CA THR A 344 -10.85 24.95 -5.94
C THR A 344 -11.68 23.68 -6.09
N PRO A 345 -11.60 22.70 -5.17
CA PRO A 345 -12.42 21.49 -5.22
C PRO A 345 -13.90 21.80 -5.39
N SER A 346 -14.55 21.18 -6.38
CA SER A 346 -15.98 21.36 -6.64
C SER A 346 -16.53 20.22 -7.48
N LEU A 347 -17.86 20.03 -7.44
CA LEU A 347 -18.56 19.09 -8.33
C LEU A 347 -18.41 19.47 -9.81
N ASP A 348 -18.20 20.74 -10.12
CA ASP A 348 -18.03 21.22 -11.50
C ASP A 348 -16.73 20.73 -12.12
N ILE A 349 -15.63 20.61 -11.35
CA ILE A 349 -14.40 19.96 -11.84
C ILE A 349 -14.70 18.52 -12.26
N CYS A 350 -15.40 17.77 -11.42
CA CYS A 350 -15.75 16.38 -11.73
C CYS A 350 -16.71 16.29 -12.94
N ARG A 351 -17.63 17.25 -13.09
CA ARG A 351 -18.53 17.30 -14.24
C ARG A 351 -17.77 17.60 -15.53
N ALA A 352 -16.93 18.63 -15.53
CA ALA A 352 -16.08 18.96 -16.66
C ALA A 352 -15.15 17.80 -17.06
N LEU A 353 -14.55 17.13 -16.06
CA LEU A 353 -13.76 15.93 -16.27
C LEU A 353 -14.57 14.84 -16.99
N TYR A 354 -15.78 14.55 -16.52
CA TYR A 354 -16.67 13.57 -17.15
C TYR A 354 -17.00 13.93 -18.60
N GLU A 355 -17.36 15.19 -18.85
CA GLU A 355 -17.72 15.67 -20.19
C GLU A 355 -16.54 15.62 -21.15
N ASN A 356 -15.34 15.95 -20.68
CA ASN A 356 -14.13 15.96 -21.48
C ASN A 356 -13.55 14.55 -21.73
N THR A 357 -13.89 13.55 -20.91
CA THR A 357 -13.30 12.21 -21.04
C THR A 357 -14.27 11.16 -21.61
N ARG A 358 -15.58 11.40 -21.58
CA ARG A 358 -16.59 10.41 -22.01
C ARG A 358 -16.39 9.92 -23.46
N HIS A 359 -15.87 10.75 -24.35
CA HIS A 359 -15.61 10.39 -25.75
C HIS A 359 -14.29 9.63 -25.94
N LEU A 360 -13.37 9.66 -24.97
CA LEU A 360 -12.09 8.95 -25.03
C LEU A 360 -12.25 7.46 -24.68
N VAL A 361 -13.41 7.09 -24.17
CA VAL A 361 -13.70 5.75 -23.68
C VAL A 361 -14.35 4.86 -24.76
N ASP A 362 -14.82 5.46 -25.86
CA ASP A 362 -15.54 4.77 -26.93
C ASP A 362 -14.63 3.97 -27.88
N ALA A 363 -13.30 4.04 -27.70
CA ALA A 363 -12.35 3.24 -28.47
C ALA A 363 -12.29 1.81 -27.91
N PRO A 364 -12.48 0.76 -28.74
CA PRO A 364 -12.37 -0.62 -28.27
C PRO A 364 -10.96 -0.91 -27.77
N VAL A 365 -10.83 -1.35 -26.52
CA VAL A 365 -9.57 -1.77 -25.95
C VAL A 365 -9.43 -3.30 -26.12
N SER A 366 -8.48 -3.73 -26.93
CA SER A 366 -8.11 -5.15 -27.02
C SER A 366 -7.49 -5.57 -25.69
N VAL A 367 -8.25 -6.24 -24.85
CA VAL A 367 -7.80 -6.67 -23.53
C VAL A 367 -7.46 -8.16 -23.57
N PRO A 368 -6.28 -8.57 -23.11
CA PRO A 368 -6.02 -9.99 -22.89
C PRO A 368 -7.01 -10.53 -21.83
N PRO A 369 -7.46 -11.79 -21.97
CA PRO A 369 -8.30 -12.41 -20.94
C PRO A 369 -7.56 -12.44 -19.60
N PRO A 370 -8.27 -12.48 -18.46
CA PRO A 370 -7.64 -12.64 -17.16
C PRO A 370 -6.75 -13.88 -17.16
N PRO A 371 -5.60 -13.85 -16.45
CA PRO A 371 -4.75 -15.04 -16.34
C PRO A 371 -5.57 -16.21 -15.81
N ALA A 372 -5.41 -17.37 -16.42
CA ALA A 372 -6.10 -18.61 -16.03
C ALA A 372 -5.85 -18.89 -14.53
N GLU A 373 -6.86 -19.39 -13.83
CA GLU A 373 -6.66 -19.87 -12.46
C GLU A 373 -5.53 -20.89 -12.48
N ALA A 374 -4.47 -20.65 -11.72
CA ALA A 374 -3.43 -21.64 -11.52
C ALA A 374 -4.08 -22.85 -10.85
N ASP A 375 -3.98 -24.01 -11.47
CA ASP A 375 -4.46 -25.26 -10.91
C ASP A 375 -3.77 -25.46 -9.55
N PRO A 376 -4.50 -25.53 -8.43
CA PRO A 376 -3.90 -25.78 -7.14
C PRO A 376 -3.14 -27.11 -7.05
N ALA A 377 -3.35 -28.03 -7.99
CA ALA A 377 -2.60 -29.28 -8.11
C ALA A 377 -1.23 -29.12 -8.83
N ALA A 378 -0.95 -27.96 -9.46
CA ALA A 378 0.32 -27.70 -10.13
C ALA A 378 1.43 -27.16 -9.20
N LEU A 379 1.17 -27.08 -7.90
CA LEU A 379 2.13 -26.61 -6.88
C LEU A 379 2.91 -27.77 -6.20
N ASP A 380 2.96 -28.97 -6.79
CA ASP A 380 3.95 -29.95 -6.37
C ASP A 380 5.34 -29.44 -6.81
N PRO A 381 6.23 -29.07 -5.89
CA PRO A 381 7.57 -28.64 -6.26
C PRO A 381 8.31 -29.82 -6.85
N GLU A 382 8.68 -29.75 -8.13
CA GLU A 382 9.71 -30.66 -8.66
C GLU A 382 10.92 -30.63 -7.72
N PRO A 383 11.50 -31.78 -7.36
CA PRO A 383 12.65 -31.83 -6.49
C PRO A 383 13.80 -31.04 -7.13
N PHE A 384 14.26 -30.03 -6.44
CA PHE A 384 15.37 -29.17 -6.83
C PHE A 384 16.60 -30.03 -7.06
N THR A 385 17.01 -30.22 -8.31
CA THR A 385 18.28 -30.82 -8.69
C THR A 385 19.33 -29.74 -8.81
N PRO A 386 20.34 -29.69 -7.91
CA PRO A 386 21.37 -28.66 -7.99
C PRO A 386 22.19 -28.84 -9.29
N PRO A 387 22.59 -27.74 -9.94
CA PRO A 387 23.42 -27.83 -11.15
C PRO A 387 24.79 -28.45 -10.83
N PRO A 388 25.41 -29.20 -11.74
CA PRO A 388 26.69 -29.87 -11.53
C PRO A 388 27.79 -28.82 -11.25
N VAL A 389 28.54 -29.09 -10.19
CA VAL A 389 29.70 -28.26 -9.78
C VAL A 389 30.79 -28.37 -10.85
N ARG A 390 31.04 -27.32 -11.58
CA ARG A 390 32.18 -27.23 -12.49
C ARG A 390 33.44 -27.09 -11.67
N HIS A 391 34.23 -28.16 -11.56
CA HIS A 391 35.61 -28.09 -11.06
C HIS A 391 36.45 -27.33 -12.08
N SER A 392 36.89 -26.11 -11.75
CA SER A 392 37.93 -25.42 -12.49
C SER A 392 39.27 -26.07 -12.22
N ALA A 393 39.83 -26.73 -13.22
CA ALA A 393 41.20 -27.22 -13.16
C ALA A 393 42.16 -26.03 -13.07
N ARG A 394 42.89 -25.95 -11.98
CA ARG A 394 44.01 -25.03 -11.86
C ARG A 394 45.19 -25.56 -12.68
N HIS A 395 45.50 -24.89 -13.78
CA HIS A 395 46.80 -25.06 -14.43
C HIS A 395 47.88 -24.33 -13.64
N SER A 396 48.72 -25.10 -12.98
CA SER A 396 50.00 -24.62 -12.40
C SER A 396 51.07 -24.69 -13.47
N THR A 397 51.58 -23.60 -13.90
CA THR A 397 52.86 -23.51 -14.63
C THR A 397 53.98 -23.11 -13.66
N PRO A 398 55.13 -23.78 -13.65
CA PRO A 398 56.27 -23.35 -12.88
C PRO A 398 57.08 -22.35 -13.71
N SER A 399 57.34 -21.13 -13.19
CA SER A 399 58.33 -20.21 -13.74
C SER A 399 59.66 -20.42 -13.04
N SER A 400 60.65 -20.83 -13.84
CA SER A 400 62.03 -20.87 -13.54
C SER A 400 62.60 -19.42 -13.41
N ILE A 401 63.29 -19.16 -12.30
CA ILE A 401 64.12 -17.97 -12.11
C ILE A 401 65.54 -18.35 -12.46
N GLU A 402 66.11 -17.77 -13.50
CA GLU A 402 67.55 -17.69 -13.69
C GLU A 402 68.09 -16.39 -13.13
N LEU A 403 69.12 -16.50 -12.31
CA LEU A 403 70.00 -15.44 -11.85
C LEU A 403 71.09 -15.18 -12.89
N GLY A 404 71.42 -13.96 -13.14
CA GLY A 404 72.56 -13.61 -13.97
C GLY A 404 72.81 -12.11 -14.02
N GLY A 405 73.92 -11.69 -13.36
CA GLY A 405 74.63 -10.48 -13.62
C GLY A 405 74.33 -9.24 -12.78
#